data_6ec54cc90ab17fd1c4c9d9d97eccf6ba
#
_entry.id   6ec54cc90ab17fd1c4c9d9d97eccf6ba
#
_cell.length_a   1.000
_cell.length_b   1.000
_cell.length_c   1.000
_cell.angle_alpha   90.00
_cell.angle_beta   90.00
_cell.angle_gamma   90.00
#
_symmetry.space_group_name_H-M   'P 1'
#
loop_
_entity.id
_entity.type
_entity.pdbx_description
1 polymer ?
#
loop_
_entity_poly.entity_id
_entity_poly.type
_entity_poly.pdbx_seq_one_letter_code
_entity_poly.pdbx_strand_id
1 'polypeptide(L)'
;MTTAKQNRFGFQYQAHEEKQLFDPDYKYCALLWSHISNEPGGTVRTCCIATERIKDNKGQDFNLGEHGMLDILKSDTMREYRNQIRNGQDIGNCQTCWIDEDNGKVSKRMQYNDYYKQWYGKDAIVWDEEPDRLIDAQLIFDNTCNLKCRSCNTNYSSKWKEEAVDRNIPFWETTAKIHMNDMENSAFWKTMDEWTSEVLRLEIMGGEPFYMKEFKRFVDILIETGRSKKIALTLSTNGTIADKNFLDKMAKNFKDLAFSVSIDGIEDRFTYLRHPGDWSEVKQNLDYYYELHNSEYPVFVQITHTVSALNIMYLPEFHDYFKQHYPNFKIWNNAVHYPKWICASVLPANAKKIITDKLLRHEWLPQYRSEIQALIDFMNSPLYENGSSVVDSLRNKFDESKLKFFDERSIEKKWEIFKSQIVGGDIYREENFVQVFPELYELVKSSFDYIHEYETVSTAGFLPVSQGEYSN
;
A
#
# COMPACT_ATOMS: atom_id res chain seq x y z
N MET A 1 21.36 13.38 -17.62
CA MET A 1 20.26 12.57 -18.23
C MET A 1 19.33 11.92 -17.20
N THR A 2 19.60 12.04 -15.91
CA THR A 2 18.82 11.46 -14.79
C THR A 2 17.50 12.18 -14.49
N THR A 3 17.34 13.43 -14.87
CA THR A 3 16.16 14.25 -14.52
C THR A 3 14.89 13.94 -15.31
N ALA A 4 15.00 13.44 -16.54
CA ALA A 4 13.82 13.15 -17.37
C ALA A 4 13.09 11.84 -17.01
N LYS A 5 13.81 10.82 -16.50
CA LYS A 5 13.19 9.56 -16.05
C LYS A 5 12.40 9.73 -14.75
N GLN A 6 12.80 10.66 -13.89
CA GLN A 6 12.20 10.84 -12.56
C GLN A 6 10.81 11.47 -12.59
N ASN A 7 10.47 12.26 -13.61
CA ASN A 7 9.22 13.01 -13.67
C ASN A 7 8.03 12.23 -14.27
N ARG A 8 8.27 11.05 -14.89
CA ARG A 8 7.23 10.32 -15.62
C ARG A 8 6.31 9.46 -14.76
N PHE A 9 6.69 9.11 -13.54
CA PHE A 9 5.96 8.12 -12.74
C PHE A 9 5.16 8.70 -11.57
N GLY A 10 5.10 10.01 -11.42
CA GLY A 10 4.27 10.67 -10.40
C GLY A 10 4.64 10.38 -8.95
N PHE A 11 5.75 9.69 -8.71
CA PHE A 11 6.23 9.35 -7.37
C PHE A 11 7.01 10.47 -6.67
N GLN A 12 7.09 11.66 -7.28
CA GLN A 12 7.67 12.83 -6.63
C GLN A 12 6.58 13.75 -6.12
N TYR A 13 6.40 13.72 -4.84
CA TYR A 13 5.96 14.85 -4.08
C TYR A 13 7.08 15.92 -4.14
N GLN A 14 7.05 16.81 -5.10
CA GLN A 14 7.60 18.13 -4.87
C GLN A 14 6.47 18.91 -4.22
N ALA A 15 6.72 19.41 -3.01
CA ALA A 15 5.93 20.50 -2.45
C ALA A 15 5.99 21.65 -3.46
N HIS A 16 5.08 21.66 -4.42
CA HIS A 16 4.87 22.82 -5.27
C HIS A 16 4.26 23.90 -4.40
N GLU A 17 4.72 25.12 -4.63
CA GLU A 17 4.27 26.31 -3.93
C GLU A 17 2.76 26.30 -3.71
N GLU A 18 2.39 26.27 -2.46
CA GLU A 18 1.09 25.93 -1.86
C GLU A 18 -0.13 26.74 -2.35
N LYS A 19 0.04 27.73 -3.23
CA LYS A 19 -0.99 28.73 -3.49
C LYS A 19 -1.93 28.49 -4.67
N GLN A 20 -1.69 27.49 -5.55
CA GLN A 20 -2.55 27.22 -6.71
C GLN A 20 -3.33 25.90 -6.66
N LEU A 21 -3.11 25.04 -5.65
CA LEU A 21 -3.74 23.74 -5.52
C LEU A 21 -5.07 23.77 -4.74
N PHE A 22 -5.34 24.83 -4.02
CA PHE A 22 -6.53 25.00 -3.21
C PHE A 22 -7.53 25.92 -3.92
N ASP A 23 -8.37 25.36 -4.78
CA ASP A 23 -9.70 25.91 -4.99
C ASP A 23 -10.66 25.11 -4.08
N PRO A 24 -11.04 25.64 -2.92
CA PRO A 24 -11.92 24.96 -1.97
C PRO A 24 -13.32 24.70 -2.53
N ASP A 25 -13.70 25.37 -3.62
CA ASP A 25 -15.00 25.22 -4.25
C ASP A 25 -15.06 24.03 -5.24
N TYR A 26 -13.92 23.42 -5.59
CA TYR A 26 -13.87 22.30 -6.52
C TYR A 26 -13.59 20.98 -5.80
N LYS A 27 -14.65 20.19 -5.58
CA LYS A 27 -14.56 18.86 -4.95
C LYS A 27 -14.32 17.71 -5.93
N TYR A 28 -14.11 17.93 -7.19
CA TYR A 28 -13.96 16.86 -8.16
C TYR A 28 -12.69 16.01 -7.97
N CYS A 29 -12.78 14.77 -8.41
CA CYS A 29 -11.69 13.81 -8.39
C CYS A 29 -11.59 13.09 -9.73
N ALA A 30 -10.45 13.22 -10.42
CA ALA A 30 -10.20 12.58 -11.72
C ALA A 30 -10.51 11.09 -11.73
N LEU A 31 -10.24 10.41 -10.60
CA LEU A 31 -10.43 8.96 -10.46
C LEU A 31 -11.90 8.53 -10.60
N LEU A 32 -12.89 9.37 -10.26
CA LEU A 32 -14.30 9.02 -10.43
C LEU A 32 -14.75 8.95 -11.90
N TRP A 33 -14.00 9.57 -12.82
CA TRP A 33 -14.28 9.59 -14.27
C TRP A 33 -13.45 8.59 -15.07
N SER A 34 -12.39 8.05 -14.50
CA SER A 34 -11.36 7.43 -15.33
C SER A 34 -10.70 6.20 -14.73
N HIS A 35 -11.08 5.83 -13.50
CA HIS A 35 -10.32 4.86 -12.72
C HIS A 35 -11.23 3.83 -12.04
N ILE A 36 -10.72 2.62 -11.95
CA ILE A 36 -11.26 1.53 -11.13
C ILE A 36 -10.10 0.92 -10.33
N SER A 37 -10.35 0.66 -9.05
CA SER A 37 -9.47 -0.10 -8.17
C SER A 37 -10.21 -1.31 -7.62
N ASN A 38 -9.54 -2.46 -7.48
CA ASN A 38 -10.12 -3.61 -6.83
C ASN A 38 -9.30 -4.08 -5.62
N GLU A 39 -9.96 -4.85 -4.76
CA GLU A 39 -9.35 -5.60 -3.67
C GLU A 39 -9.06 -7.05 -4.10
N PRO A 40 -8.24 -7.79 -3.33
CA PRO A 40 -8.12 -9.24 -3.53
C PRO A 40 -9.50 -9.89 -3.56
N GLY A 41 -9.73 -10.80 -4.50
CA GLY A 41 -11.05 -11.41 -4.73
C GLY A 41 -11.96 -10.63 -5.68
N GLY A 42 -11.51 -9.48 -6.23
CA GLY A 42 -12.15 -8.77 -7.33
C GLY A 42 -13.23 -7.76 -6.93
N THR A 43 -13.52 -7.53 -5.63
CA THR A 43 -14.44 -6.48 -5.19
C THR A 43 -13.87 -5.08 -5.51
N VAL A 44 -14.74 -4.13 -5.85
CA VAL A 44 -14.35 -2.88 -6.48
C VAL A 44 -14.51 -1.68 -5.57
N ARG A 45 -13.54 -0.76 -5.64
CA ARG A 45 -13.54 0.56 -5.00
C ARG A 45 -13.32 1.67 -6.03
N THR A 46 -13.71 2.88 -5.69
CA THR A 46 -13.43 4.07 -6.52
C THR A 46 -11.92 4.37 -6.60
N CYS A 47 -11.19 4.07 -5.54
CA CYS A 47 -9.72 4.13 -5.48
C CYS A 47 -9.21 3.32 -4.26
N CYS A 48 -7.91 3.09 -4.15
CA CYS A 48 -7.32 2.25 -3.08
C CYS A 48 -7.49 2.79 -1.65
N ILE A 49 -7.76 4.09 -1.48
CA ILE A 49 -8.02 4.70 -0.16
C ILE A 49 -9.50 4.99 0.09
N ALA A 50 -10.38 4.58 -0.82
CA ALA A 50 -11.82 4.69 -0.62
C ALA A 50 -12.25 3.86 0.60
N THR A 51 -13.17 4.39 1.40
CA THR A 51 -13.57 3.75 2.66
C THR A 51 -14.56 2.60 2.45
N GLU A 52 -15.28 2.59 1.32
CA GLU A 52 -16.30 1.60 1.03
C GLU A 52 -16.13 1.01 -0.37
N ARG A 53 -16.69 -0.17 -0.59
CA ARG A 53 -16.82 -0.81 -1.89
C ARG A 53 -17.95 -0.18 -2.69
N ILE A 54 -17.83 -0.23 -4.02
CA ILE A 54 -18.92 0.21 -4.89
C ILE A 54 -19.98 -0.88 -4.92
N LYS A 55 -21.25 -0.48 -4.69
CA LYS A 55 -22.41 -1.39 -4.65
C LYS A 55 -23.37 -1.11 -5.79
N ASP A 56 -24.06 -2.15 -6.21
CA ASP A 56 -25.16 -2.03 -7.17
C ASP A 56 -26.44 -1.45 -6.49
N ASN A 57 -27.49 -1.26 -7.28
CA ASN A 57 -28.78 -0.74 -6.83
C ASN A 57 -29.52 -1.66 -5.81
N LYS A 58 -29.03 -2.90 -5.62
CA LYS A 58 -29.54 -3.86 -4.65
C LYS A 58 -28.67 -3.90 -3.37
N GLY A 59 -27.63 -3.08 -3.30
CA GLY A 59 -26.69 -3.04 -2.19
C GLY A 59 -25.65 -4.17 -2.21
N GLN A 60 -25.48 -4.88 -3.34
CA GLN A 60 -24.47 -5.92 -3.49
C GLN A 60 -23.16 -5.30 -4.01
N ASP A 61 -22.02 -5.76 -3.50
CA ASP A 61 -20.72 -5.29 -3.96
C ASP A 61 -20.48 -5.67 -5.42
N PHE A 62 -20.02 -4.73 -6.24
CA PHE A 62 -19.50 -5.06 -7.56
C PHE A 62 -18.25 -5.91 -7.45
N ASN A 63 -18.12 -6.88 -8.36
CA ASN A 63 -16.98 -7.78 -8.43
C ASN A 63 -16.54 -8.00 -9.88
N LEU A 64 -15.23 -7.91 -10.14
CA LEU A 64 -14.64 -8.06 -11.48
C LEU A 64 -14.77 -9.48 -12.06
N GLY A 65 -15.05 -10.47 -11.24
CA GLY A 65 -15.44 -11.81 -11.71
C GLY A 65 -16.79 -11.81 -12.42
N GLU A 66 -17.71 -10.96 -11.99
CA GLU A 66 -19.10 -10.95 -12.43
C GLU A 66 -19.47 -9.74 -13.32
N HIS A 67 -18.72 -8.62 -13.21
CA HIS A 67 -19.04 -7.35 -13.86
C HIS A 67 -17.84 -6.80 -14.64
N GLY A 68 -18.08 -6.27 -15.84
CA GLY A 68 -17.08 -5.58 -16.63
C GLY A 68 -16.64 -4.25 -16.02
N MET A 69 -15.37 -3.88 -16.18
CA MET A 69 -14.84 -2.65 -15.60
C MET A 69 -15.54 -1.39 -16.12
N LEU A 70 -15.88 -1.35 -17.41
CA LEU A 70 -16.62 -0.21 -17.99
C LEU A 70 -18.08 -0.19 -17.54
N ASP A 71 -18.70 -1.35 -17.33
CA ASP A 71 -20.07 -1.41 -16.79
C ASP A 71 -20.11 -0.83 -15.36
N ILE A 72 -19.10 -1.15 -14.54
CA ILE A 72 -18.99 -0.58 -13.20
C ILE A 72 -18.77 0.93 -13.27
N LEU A 73 -17.84 1.41 -14.10
CA LEU A 73 -17.55 2.84 -14.25
C LEU A 73 -18.80 3.62 -14.70
N LYS A 74 -19.64 3.02 -15.55
CA LYS A 74 -20.88 3.60 -16.09
C LYS A 74 -22.11 3.32 -15.21
N SER A 75 -21.97 2.60 -14.09
CA SER A 75 -23.07 2.22 -13.22
C SER A 75 -23.80 3.43 -12.62
N ASP A 76 -25.07 3.21 -12.21
CA ASP A 76 -25.87 4.24 -11.57
C ASP A 76 -25.22 4.76 -10.28
N THR A 77 -24.58 3.90 -9.50
CA THR A 77 -23.86 4.29 -8.29
C THR A 77 -22.69 5.23 -8.61
N MET A 78 -21.88 4.92 -9.62
CA MET A 78 -20.78 5.80 -10.02
C MET A 78 -21.28 7.11 -10.62
N ARG A 79 -22.40 7.08 -11.35
CA ARG A 79 -23.08 8.29 -11.85
C ARG A 79 -23.57 9.17 -10.71
N GLU A 80 -24.15 8.56 -9.67
CA GLU A 80 -24.59 9.28 -8.48
C GLU A 80 -23.41 9.94 -7.74
N TYR A 81 -22.30 9.25 -7.58
CA TYR A 81 -21.09 9.84 -6.99
C TYR A 81 -20.61 11.06 -7.80
N ARG A 82 -20.57 10.98 -9.11
CA ARG A 82 -20.20 12.13 -9.96
C ARG A 82 -21.18 13.27 -9.82
N ASN A 83 -22.49 13.00 -9.75
CA ASN A 83 -23.50 14.02 -9.55
C ASN A 83 -23.37 14.72 -8.19
N GLN A 84 -23.11 13.98 -7.11
CA GLN A 84 -22.84 14.56 -5.80
C GLN A 84 -21.65 15.51 -5.84
N ILE A 85 -20.54 15.10 -6.47
CA ILE A 85 -19.36 15.96 -6.63
C ILE A 85 -19.66 17.22 -7.48
N ARG A 86 -20.39 17.08 -8.60
CA ARG A 86 -20.80 18.23 -9.44
C ARG A 86 -21.65 19.22 -8.66
N ASN A 87 -22.44 18.74 -7.70
CA ASN A 87 -23.26 19.58 -6.82
C ASN A 87 -22.53 20.06 -5.56
N GLY A 88 -21.20 19.89 -5.48
CA GLY A 88 -20.38 20.32 -4.33
C GLY A 88 -20.60 19.51 -3.05
N GLN A 89 -21.21 18.32 -3.16
CA GLN A 89 -21.48 17.45 -2.03
C GLN A 89 -20.31 16.51 -1.74
N ASP A 90 -20.12 16.17 -0.47
CA ASP A 90 -19.14 15.17 -0.06
C ASP A 90 -19.69 13.76 -0.29
N ILE A 91 -18.86 12.92 -0.92
CA ILE A 91 -19.14 11.50 -1.02
C ILE A 91 -18.58 10.82 0.23
N GLY A 92 -19.42 10.06 0.96
CA GLY A 92 -19.01 9.29 2.13
C GLY A 92 -17.82 8.36 1.88
N ASN A 93 -17.73 7.81 0.68
CA ASN A 93 -16.66 6.93 0.24
C ASN A 93 -15.28 7.63 0.10
N CYS A 94 -15.24 8.96 0.01
CA CYS A 94 -14.03 9.77 -0.20
C CYS A 94 -13.51 10.45 1.09
N GLN A 95 -13.97 10.03 2.26
CA GLN A 95 -13.66 10.69 3.55
C GLN A 95 -12.17 10.85 3.84
N THR A 96 -11.34 9.88 3.46
CA THR A 96 -9.89 9.95 3.68
C THR A 96 -9.29 11.22 3.06
N CYS A 97 -9.71 11.56 1.83
CA CYS A 97 -9.24 12.78 1.17
C CYS A 97 -9.76 14.04 1.87
N TRP A 98 -11.03 14.07 2.27
CA TRP A 98 -11.61 15.23 2.96
C TRP A 98 -10.95 15.48 4.31
N ILE A 99 -10.68 14.42 5.07
CA ILE A 99 -9.95 14.51 6.36
C ILE A 99 -8.53 15.05 6.14
N ASP A 100 -7.81 14.56 5.13
CA ASP A 100 -6.47 15.07 4.82
C ASP A 100 -6.50 16.56 4.47
N GLU A 101 -7.44 16.97 3.62
CA GLU A 101 -7.60 18.37 3.18
C GLU A 101 -8.01 19.30 4.33
N ASP A 102 -8.96 18.88 5.17
CA ASP A 102 -9.36 19.61 6.39
C ASP A 102 -8.20 19.80 7.38
N ASN A 103 -7.23 18.90 7.36
CA ASN A 103 -6.01 18.99 8.15
C ASN A 103 -4.84 19.68 7.42
N GLY A 104 -5.10 20.33 6.28
CA GLY A 104 -4.10 21.05 5.51
C GLY A 104 -3.10 20.16 4.78
N LYS A 105 -3.40 18.86 4.61
CA LYS A 105 -2.57 17.91 3.86
C LYS A 105 -3.02 17.84 2.42
N VAL A 106 -2.09 17.51 1.54
CA VAL A 106 -2.41 17.22 0.15
C VAL A 106 -2.98 15.82 0.06
N SER A 107 -4.24 15.71 -0.34
CA SER A 107 -4.95 14.44 -0.48
C SER A 107 -4.56 13.69 -1.76
N LYS A 108 -4.89 12.38 -1.81
CA LYS A 108 -4.76 11.58 -3.04
C LYS A 108 -5.55 12.19 -4.20
N ARG A 109 -6.74 12.73 -3.94
CA ARG A 109 -7.58 13.41 -4.93
C ARG A 109 -6.82 14.57 -5.60
N MET A 110 -6.23 15.45 -4.81
CA MET A 110 -5.47 16.59 -5.29
C MET A 110 -4.26 16.14 -6.12
N GLN A 111 -3.51 15.17 -5.64
CA GLN A 111 -2.37 14.59 -6.36
C GLN A 111 -2.76 14.05 -7.73
N TYR A 112 -3.85 13.28 -7.79
CA TYR A 112 -4.31 12.69 -9.04
C TYR A 112 -4.90 13.71 -10.00
N ASN A 113 -5.59 14.74 -9.52
CA ASN A 113 -6.06 15.83 -10.37
C ASN A 113 -4.90 16.55 -11.07
N ASP A 114 -3.81 16.84 -10.33
CA ASP A 114 -2.61 17.42 -10.92
C ASP A 114 -1.88 16.47 -11.86
N TYR A 115 -1.76 15.23 -11.45
CA TYR A 115 -1.20 14.17 -12.27
C TYR A 115 -1.92 14.06 -13.63
N TYR A 116 -3.25 14.01 -13.62
CA TYR A 116 -4.04 13.96 -14.85
C TYR A 116 -3.85 15.18 -15.74
N LYS A 117 -3.80 16.41 -15.19
CA LYS A 117 -3.52 17.62 -15.94
C LYS A 117 -2.15 17.59 -16.62
N GLN A 118 -1.13 17.11 -15.91
CA GLN A 118 0.25 17.08 -16.41
C GLN A 118 0.48 15.98 -17.47
N TRP A 119 -0.12 14.81 -17.28
CA TRP A 119 0.20 13.62 -18.07
C TRP A 119 -0.74 13.39 -19.25
N TYR A 120 -2.00 13.75 -19.10
CA TYR A 120 -3.03 13.50 -20.12
C TYR A 120 -3.60 14.77 -20.72
N GLY A 121 -3.21 15.94 -20.22
CA GLY A 121 -3.72 17.24 -20.66
C GLY A 121 -5.02 17.64 -19.95
N LYS A 122 -5.38 18.91 -20.12
CA LYS A 122 -6.55 19.50 -19.45
C LYS A 122 -7.88 18.88 -19.88
N ASP A 123 -7.91 18.33 -21.09
CA ASP A 123 -9.13 17.83 -21.73
C ASP A 123 -9.26 16.29 -21.64
N ALA A 124 -8.37 15.64 -20.86
CA ALA A 124 -8.41 14.18 -20.69
C ALA A 124 -9.71 13.70 -20.03
N ILE A 125 -10.35 14.55 -19.24
CA ILE A 125 -11.61 14.29 -18.56
C ILE A 125 -12.58 15.42 -18.86
N VAL A 126 -13.73 15.06 -19.40
CA VAL A 126 -14.85 15.98 -19.61
C VAL A 126 -15.79 15.85 -18.42
N TRP A 127 -15.72 16.82 -17.51
CA TRP A 127 -16.40 16.77 -16.19
C TRP A 127 -17.91 16.76 -16.27
N ASP A 128 -18.47 17.39 -17.30
CA ASP A 128 -19.93 17.48 -17.51
C ASP A 128 -20.50 16.26 -18.23
N GLU A 129 -19.65 15.39 -18.77
CA GLU A 129 -20.06 14.19 -19.49
C GLU A 129 -19.84 12.91 -18.62
N GLU A 130 -20.58 11.87 -18.95
CA GLU A 130 -20.34 10.55 -18.39
C GLU A 130 -19.19 9.87 -19.10
N PRO A 131 -18.30 9.16 -18.38
CA PRO A 131 -17.13 8.53 -18.98
C PRO A 131 -17.54 7.37 -19.90
N ASP A 132 -16.88 7.28 -21.04
CA ASP A 132 -17.02 6.20 -22.01
C ASP A 132 -15.84 5.22 -22.00
N ARG A 133 -14.76 5.56 -21.31
CA ARG A 133 -13.48 4.84 -21.33
C ARG A 133 -12.80 4.83 -19.96
N LEU A 134 -11.95 3.82 -19.76
CA LEU A 134 -11.03 3.72 -18.63
C LEU A 134 -9.66 4.24 -19.05
N ILE A 135 -9.06 5.12 -18.26
CA ILE A 135 -7.73 5.69 -18.53
C ILE A 135 -6.69 5.09 -17.59
N ASP A 136 -7.09 4.82 -16.35
CA ASP A 136 -6.23 4.35 -15.27
C ASP A 136 -6.92 3.18 -14.54
N ALA A 137 -6.16 2.16 -14.14
CA ALA A 137 -6.67 1.11 -13.27
C ALA A 137 -5.62 0.65 -12.28
N GLN A 138 -6.06 0.36 -11.05
CA GLN A 138 -5.25 -0.29 -10.04
C GLN A 138 -5.79 -1.70 -9.81
N LEU A 139 -4.97 -2.71 -10.07
CA LEU A 139 -5.40 -4.10 -10.11
C LEU A 139 -4.65 -4.95 -9.09
N ILE A 140 -5.42 -5.77 -8.39
CA ILE A 140 -4.96 -6.84 -7.53
C ILE A 140 -5.53 -8.15 -8.07
N PHE A 141 -4.70 -8.97 -8.71
CA PHE A 141 -5.14 -10.24 -9.30
C PHE A 141 -5.60 -11.22 -8.23
N ASP A 142 -4.79 -11.36 -7.16
CA ASP A 142 -5.09 -12.24 -6.04
C ASP A 142 -4.23 -11.85 -4.82
N ASN A 143 -4.44 -12.55 -3.71
CA ASN A 143 -3.57 -12.52 -2.54
C ASN A 143 -2.46 -13.59 -2.57
N THR A 144 -2.29 -14.32 -3.67
CA THR A 144 -1.22 -15.31 -3.81
C THR A 144 0.15 -14.65 -3.62
N CYS A 145 0.86 -15.06 -2.57
CA CYS A 145 2.16 -14.50 -2.18
C CYS A 145 3.03 -15.59 -1.57
N ASN A 146 4.34 -15.50 -1.81
CA ASN A 146 5.33 -16.39 -1.20
C ASN A 146 5.84 -15.90 0.16
N LEU A 147 5.46 -14.70 0.60
CA LEU A 147 5.84 -14.11 1.89
C LEU A 147 4.64 -13.88 2.81
N LYS A 148 4.92 -13.81 4.12
CA LYS A 148 3.99 -13.39 5.18
C LYS A 148 4.63 -12.30 6.03
N CYS A 149 4.86 -11.13 5.41
CA CYS A 149 5.49 -9.97 6.03
C CYS A 149 4.76 -9.54 7.30
N ARG A 150 5.47 -9.08 8.32
CA ARG A 150 4.87 -8.68 9.61
C ARG A 150 3.94 -7.47 9.51
N SER A 151 4.14 -6.63 8.50
CA SER A 151 3.26 -5.48 8.17
C SER A 151 2.08 -5.84 7.26
N CYS A 152 1.94 -7.11 6.84
CA CYS A 152 0.89 -7.59 5.97
C CYS A 152 -0.24 -8.30 6.74
N ASN A 153 -1.23 -8.82 6.02
CA ASN A 153 -2.36 -9.55 6.59
C ASN A 153 -2.91 -10.60 5.61
N THR A 154 -3.91 -11.35 6.05
CA THR A 154 -4.55 -12.45 5.33
C THR A 154 -5.24 -12.03 4.02
N ASN A 155 -5.67 -10.76 3.90
CA ASN A 155 -6.30 -10.28 2.68
C ASN A 155 -5.30 -10.14 1.52
N TYR A 156 -4.05 -9.81 1.83
CA TYR A 156 -3.01 -9.53 0.83
C TYR A 156 -1.91 -10.59 0.75
N SER A 157 -1.98 -11.66 1.55
CA SER A 157 -1.03 -12.78 1.46
C SER A 157 -1.68 -14.11 1.80
N SER A 158 -1.64 -15.05 0.85
CA SER A 158 -2.06 -16.43 1.05
C SER A 158 -1.23 -17.15 2.13
N LYS A 159 0.05 -16.82 2.28
CA LYS A 159 0.92 -17.36 3.34
C LYS A 159 0.53 -16.86 4.73
N TRP A 160 0.03 -15.64 4.84
CA TRP A 160 -0.58 -15.14 6.07
C TRP A 160 -1.86 -15.90 6.43
N LYS A 161 -2.67 -16.26 5.41
CA LYS A 161 -3.87 -17.07 5.63
C LYS A 161 -3.53 -18.45 6.18
N GLU A 162 -2.49 -19.10 5.67
CA GLU A 162 -1.98 -20.37 6.22
C GLU A 162 -1.61 -20.20 7.70
N GLU A 163 -0.79 -19.20 8.04
CA GLU A 163 -0.40 -18.93 9.44
C GLU A 163 -1.61 -18.58 10.32
N ALA A 164 -2.58 -17.85 9.81
CA ALA A 164 -3.78 -17.48 10.56
C ALA A 164 -4.63 -18.72 10.90
N VAL A 165 -4.75 -19.68 9.98
CA VAL A 165 -5.42 -20.97 10.24
C VAL A 165 -4.69 -21.73 11.35
N ASP A 166 -3.38 -21.88 11.23
CA ASP A 166 -2.58 -22.67 12.17
C ASP A 166 -2.57 -22.06 13.59
N ARG A 167 -2.56 -20.72 13.67
CA ARG A 167 -2.60 -19.95 14.91
C ARG A 167 -4.01 -19.64 15.42
N ASN A 168 -5.04 -20.13 14.73
CA ASN A 168 -6.45 -19.86 15.04
C ASN A 168 -6.76 -18.35 15.12
N ILE A 169 -6.17 -17.57 14.21
CA ILE A 169 -6.42 -16.12 14.06
C ILE A 169 -7.62 -15.94 13.12
N PRO A 170 -8.68 -15.21 13.53
CA PRO A 170 -9.83 -14.95 12.69
C PRO A 170 -9.44 -14.12 11.45
N PHE A 171 -10.00 -14.47 10.29
CA PHE A 171 -9.83 -13.70 9.06
C PHE A 171 -11.10 -13.73 8.20
N TRP A 172 -11.15 -12.82 7.24
CA TRP A 172 -12.29 -12.68 6.34
C TRP A 172 -12.07 -13.42 5.03
N GLU A 173 -13.11 -14.02 4.45
CA GLU A 173 -13.06 -14.67 3.14
C GLU A 173 -13.97 -13.95 2.14
N THR A 174 -13.53 -13.89 0.88
CA THR A 174 -14.38 -13.38 -0.20
C THR A 174 -15.51 -14.35 -0.50
N THR A 175 -16.70 -13.81 -0.77
CA THR A 175 -17.91 -14.57 -1.12
C THR A 175 -18.20 -14.53 -2.63
N ALA A 176 -17.27 -14.07 -3.46
CA ALA A 176 -17.47 -14.00 -4.90
C ALA A 176 -17.77 -15.36 -5.50
N LYS A 177 -18.79 -15.44 -6.35
CA LYS A 177 -19.19 -16.70 -7.04
C LYS A 177 -18.24 -17.05 -8.18
N ILE A 178 -17.76 -16.04 -8.89
CA ILE A 178 -16.79 -16.17 -9.96
C ILE A 178 -15.55 -15.39 -9.55
N HIS A 179 -14.42 -16.07 -9.49
CA HIS A 179 -13.16 -15.42 -9.15
C HIS A 179 -12.66 -14.57 -10.32
N MET A 180 -12.12 -13.38 -10.04
CA MET A 180 -11.56 -12.49 -11.07
C MET A 180 -10.52 -13.22 -11.97
N ASN A 181 -9.73 -14.13 -11.39
CA ASN A 181 -8.70 -14.89 -12.09
C ASN A 181 -9.20 -16.10 -12.91
N ASP A 182 -10.51 -16.37 -12.89
CA ASP A 182 -11.10 -17.37 -13.80
C ASP A 182 -11.07 -16.81 -15.24
N MET A 183 -10.02 -17.15 -15.98
CA MET A 183 -9.78 -16.61 -17.33
C MET A 183 -10.87 -16.99 -18.34
N GLU A 184 -11.65 -18.03 -18.07
CA GLU A 184 -12.72 -18.47 -18.97
C GLU A 184 -14.06 -17.81 -18.64
N ASN A 185 -14.37 -17.63 -17.35
CA ASN A 185 -15.71 -17.25 -16.91
C ASN A 185 -15.80 -15.80 -16.41
N SER A 186 -14.71 -15.23 -15.92
CA SER A 186 -14.70 -13.89 -15.34
C SER A 186 -15.00 -12.78 -16.35
N ALA A 187 -15.82 -11.83 -15.97
CA ALA A 187 -16.11 -10.64 -16.76
C ALA A 187 -14.86 -9.78 -17.02
N PHE A 188 -13.93 -9.74 -16.08
CA PHE A 188 -12.64 -9.06 -16.23
C PHE A 188 -11.90 -9.50 -17.52
N TRP A 189 -11.76 -10.81 -17.72
CA TRP A 189 -11.07 -11.35 -18.89
C TRP A 189 -11.91 -11.25 -20.15
N LYS A 190 -13.21 -11.53 -20.07
CA LYS A 190 -14.13 -11.46 -21.23
C LYS A 190 -14.24 -10.07 -21.85
N THR A 191 -14.13 -9.02 -21.01
CA THR A 191 -14.23 -7.63 -21.47
C THR A 191 -12.88 -6.93 -21.57
N MET A 192 -11.77 -7.67 -21.45
CA MET A 192 -10.42 -7.10 -21.41
C MET A 192 -10.09 -6.27 -22.66
N ASP A 193 -10.53 -6.71 -23.82
CA ASP A 193 -10.30 -5.97 -25.07
C ASP A 193 -10.98 -4.60 -25.07
N GLU A 194 -12.14 -4.52 -24.48
CA GLU A 194 -12.89 -3.27 -24.39
C GLU A 194 -12.25 -2.30 -23.38
N TRP A 195 -12.11 -2.72 -22.11
CA TRP A 195 -11.67 -1.81 -21.07
C TRP A 195 -10.19 -1.42 -21.17
N THR A 196 -9.32 -2.24 -21.82
CA THR A 196 -7.92 -1.87 -22.04
C THR A 196 -7.68 -0.99 -23.28
N SER A 197 -8.72 -0.77 -24.09
CA SER A 197 -8.60 -0.05 -25.37
C SER A 197 -8.02 1.36 -25.23
N GLU A 198 -8.38 2.09 -24.17
CA GLU A 198 -7.97 3.45 -23.92
C GLU A 198 -7.14 3.64 -22.63
N VAL A 199 -6.75 2.53 -21.98
CA VAL A 199 -5.92 2.59 -20.79
C VAL A 199 -4.52 3.11 -21.11
N LEU A 200 -4.09 4.09 -20.33
CA LEU A 200 -2.77 4.72 -20.43
C LEU A 200 -1.89 4.42 -19.21
N ARG A 201 -2.48 4.05 -18.08
CA ARG A 201 -1.77 3.68 -16.86
C ARG A 201 -2.40 2.46 -16.20
N LEU A 202 -1.53 1.55 -15.77
CA LEU A 202 -1.88 0.41 -14.92
C LEU A 202 -0.97 0.39 -13.69
N GLU A 203 -1.57 0.15 -12.56
CA GLU A 203 -0.85 -0.12 -11.31
C GLU A 203 -1.23 -1.51 -10.83
N ILE A 204 -0.24 -2.40 -10.70
CA ILE A 204 -0.43 -3.77 -10.25
C ILE A 204 0.18 -3.94 -8.87
N MET A 205 -0.61 -4.43 -7.94
CA MET A 205 -0.21 -4.66 -6.56
C MET A 205 -0.95 -5.86 -5.96
N GLY A 206 -0.72 -6.11 -4.66
CA GLY A 206 -1.36 -7.20 -3.91
C GLY A 206 -0.74 -8.57 -4.17
N GLY A 207 -0.60 -9.39 -3.14
CA GLY A 207 0.17 -10.61 -3.20
C GLY A 207 1.60 -10.41 -3.73
N GLU A 208 2.06 -11.30 -4.60
CA GLU A 208 3.27 -11.11 -5.39
C GLU A 208 2.94 -11.33 -6.88
N PRO A 209 2.89 -10.27 -7.71
CA PRO A 209 2.48 -10.38 -9.10
C PRO A 209 3.33 -11.39 -9.90
N PHE A 210 4.63 -11.43 -9.69
CA PHE A 210 5.51 -12.35 -10.43
C PHE A 210 5.33 -13.82 -10.06
N TYR A 211 4.64 -14.11 -8.96
CA TYR A 211 4.27 -15.46 -8.55
C TYR A 211 2.99 -15.96 -9.23
N MET A 212 2.22 -15.06 -9.86
CA MET A 212 0.90 -15.35 -10.44
C MET A 212 0.98 -15.56 -11.97
N LYS A 213 0.48 -16.70 -12.44
CA LYS A 213 0.40 -17.01 -13.88
C LYS A 213 -0.59 -16.08 -14.61
N GLU A 214 -1.64 -15.65 -13.93
CA GLU A 214 -2.68 -14.75 -14.46
C GLU A 214 -2.08 -13.38 -14.78
N PHE A 215 -1.25 -12.83 -13.89
CA PHE A 215 -0.52 -11.60 -14.16
C PHE A 215 0.41 -11.73 -15.38
N LYS A 216 1.17 -12.83 -15.46
CA LYS A 216 2.06 -13.08 -16.61
C LYS A 216 1.26 -13.15 -17.90
N ARG A 217 0.12 -13.87 -17.92
CA ARG A 217 -0.77 -13.96 -19.09
C ARG A 217 -1.37 -12.59 -19.45
N PHE A 218 -1.75 -11.80 -18.48
CA PHE A 218 -2.25 -10.44 -18.69
C PHE A 218 -1.22 -9.56 -19.41
N VAL A 219 0.03 -9.57 -18.94
CA VAL A 219 1.14 -8.86 -19.58
C VAL A 219 1.36 -9.36 -21.01
N ASP A 220 1.33 -10.68 -21.23
CA ASP A 220 1.50 -11.27 -22.55
C ASP A 220 0.42 -10.78 -23.53
N ILE A 221 -0.85 -10.76 -23.11
CA ILE A 221 -1.95 -10.25 -23.94
C ILE A 221 -1.76 -8.77 -24.29
N LEU A 222 -1.36 -7.93 -23.32
CA LEU A 222 -1.11 -6.51 -23.60
C LEU A 222 0.02 -6.30 -24.62
N ILE A 223 1.05 -7.16 -24.59
CA ILE A 223 2.16 -7.13 -25.56
C ILE A 223 1.70 -7.65 -26.91
N GLU A 224 1.05 -8.81 -26.97
CA GLU A 224 0.55 -9.46 -28.19
C GLU A 224 -0.43 -8.56 -28.96
N THR A 225 -1.27 -7.82 -28.25
CA THR A 225 -2.24 -6.86 -28.83
C THR A 225 -1.65 -5.48 -29.11
N GLY A 226 -0.37 -5.25 -28.78
CA GLY A 226 0.30 -3.96 -28.96
C GLY A 226 -0.14 -2.84 -27.99
N ARG A 227 -1.06 -3.12 -27.07
CA ARG A 227 -1.58 -2.13 -26.10
C ARG A 227 -0.51 -1.64 -25.14
N SER A 228 0.45 -2.52 -24.77
CA SER A 228 1.58 -2.20 -23.92
C SER A 228 2.36 -0.95 -24.37
N LYS A 229 2.41 -0.69 -25.69
CA LYS A 229 3.16 0.46 -26.26
C LYS A 229 2.64 1.84 -25.81
N LYS A 230 1.41 1.94 -25.33
CA LYS A 230 0.84 3.19 -24.81
C LYS A 230 0.68 3.20 -23.29
N ILE A 231 0.87 2.04 -22.63
CA ILE A 231 0.64 1.88 -21.19
C ILE A 231 1.91 2.16 -20.40
N ALA A 232 1.79 3.05 -19.42
CA ALA A 232 2.73 3.17 -18.31
C ALA A 232 2.32 2.14 -17.22
N LEU A 233 3.16 1.14 -16.99
CA LEU A 233 2.88 0.07 -16.04
C LEU A 233 3.71 0.26 -14.77
N THR A 234 3.03 0.32 -13.64
CA THR A 234 3.64 0.35 -12.31
C THR A 234 3.38 -0.96 -11.59
N LEU A 235 4.39 -1.53 -10.98
CA LEU A 235 4.34 -2.82 -10.29
C LEU A 235 4.89 -2.69 -8.87
N SER A 236 4.11 -3.17 -7.89
CA SER A 236 4.62 -3.42 -6.54
C SER A 236 5.04 -4.89 -6.44
N THR A 237 6.29 -5.14 -6.07
CA THR A 237 6.85 -6.49 -5.88
C THR A 237 7.62 -6.59 -4.57
N ASN A 238 7.66 -7.78 -4.00
CA ASN A 238 8.47 -8.05 -2.82
C ASN A 238 9.96 -8.28 -3.12
N GLY A 239 10.34 -8.28 -4.40
CA GLY A 239 11.73 -8.41 -4.85
C GLY A 239 12.31 -9.82 -4.80
N THR A 240 11.56 -10.82 -4.33
CA THR A 240 12.08 -12.22 -4.24
C THR A 240 12.13 -12.93 -5.58
N ILE A 241 11.46 -12.40 -6.60
CA ILE A 241 11.40 -12.98 -7.94
C ILE A 241 11.88 -11.96 -8.97
N ALA A 242 12.91 -12.31 -9.73
CA ALA A 242 13.39 -11.53 -10.87
C ALA A 242 13.63 -12.47 -12.06
N ASP A 243 12.54 -12.88 -12.74
CA ASP A 243 12.64 -13.57 -14.03
C ASP A 243 13.18 -12.59 -15.08
N LYS A 244 14.49 -12.64 -15.32
CA LYS A 244 15.20 -11.69 -16.20
C LYS A 244 14.59 -11.65 -17.61
N ASN A 245 14.23 -12.80 -18.17
CA ASN A 245 13.65 -12.85 -19.51
C ASN A 245 12.30 -12.14 -19.57
N PHE A 246 11.48 -12.32 -18.53
CA PHE A 246 10.17 -11.68 -18.46
C PHE A 246 10.30 -10.18 -18.19
N LEU A 247 11.19 -9.77 -17.30
CA LEU A 247 11.48 -8.35 -17.02
C LEU A 247 12.01 -7.62 -18.25
N ASP A 248 12.95 -8.23 -18.99
CA ASP A 248 13.43 -7.71 -20.26
C ASP A 248 12.34 -7.59 -21.31
N LYS A 249 11.47 -8.61 -21.42
CA LYS A 249 10.31 -8.56 -22.31
C LYS A 249 9.41 -7.38 -21.98
N MET A 250 9.13 -7.14 -20.70
CA MET A 250 8.33 -6.00 -20.26
C MET A 250 9.04 -4.67 -20.57
N ALA A 251 10.33 -4.54 -20.24
CA ALA A 251 11.10 -3.33 -20.46
C ALA A 251 11.14 -2.90 -21.94
N LYS A 252 11.20 -3.86 -22.86
CA LYS A 252 11.20 -3.65 -24.31
C LYS A 252 9.83 -3.28 -24.88
N ASN A 253 8.76 -3.63 -24.21
CA ASN A 253 7.41 -3.58 -24.81
C ASN A 253 6.47 -2.55 -24.19
N PHE A 254 6.65 -2.16 -22.94
CA PHE A 254 5.82 -1.11 -22.34
C PHE A 254 6.31 0.30 -22.69
N LYS A 255 5.39 1.25 -22.72
CA LYS A 255 5.72 2.67 -22.91
C LYS A 255 6.65 3.17 -21.81
N ASP A 256 6.29 2.90 -20.58
CA ASP A 256 7.05 3.19 -19.37
C ASP A 256 6.83 2.04 -18.37
N LEU A 257 7.84 1.70 -17.60
CA LEU A 257 7.78 0.61 -16.63
C LEU A 257 8.37 1.07 -15.30
N ALA A 258 7.61 0.95 -14.21
CA ALA A 258 8.05 1.30 -12.88
C ALA A 258 7.93 0.11 -11.92
N PHE A 259 8.98 -0.15 -11.16
CA PHE A 259 8.99 -1.13 -10.08
C PHE A 259 9.09 -0.43 -8.73
N SER A 260 8.13 -0.71 -7.87
CA SER A 260 8.18 -0.39 -6.44
C SER A 260 8.59 -1.65 -5.69
N VAL A 261 9.90 -1.80 -5.45
CA VAL A 261 10.44 -2.98 -4.77
C VAL A 261 10.32 -2.76 -3.26
N SER A 262 9.56 -3.63 -2.63
CA SER A 262 9.21 -3.51 -1.21
C SER A 262 10.31 -4.10 -0.32
N ILE A 263 11.08 -3.26 0.35
CA ILE A 263 12.19 -3.64 1.24
C ILE A 263 12.02 -2.92 2.58
N ASP A 264 11.79 -3.66 3.67
CA ASP A 264 11.52 -3.08 5.01
C ASP A 264 12.72 -3.15 5.97
N GLY A 265 13.84 -3.71 5.52
CA GLY A 265 15.09 -3.85 6.26
C GLY A 265 16.16 -4.43 5.36
N ILE A 266 17.34 -4.60 5.90
CA ILE A 266 18.49 -5.27 5.25
C ILE A 266 18.90 -6.47 6.10
N GLU A 267 19.56 -7.45 5.49
CA GLU A 267 20.10 -8.63 6.17
C GLU A 267 19.03 -9.35 7.02
N ASP A 268 19.34 -9.75 8.24
CA ASP A 268 18.44 -10.48 9.14
C ASP A 268 17.15 -9.72 9.41
N ARG A 269 17.19 -8.37 9.43
CA ARG A 269 15.98 -7.54 9.59
C ARG A 269 15.05 -7.66 8.39
N PHE A 270 15.58 -7.83 7.17
CA PHE A 270 14.74 -8.12 6.00
C PHE A 270 14.01 -9.46 6.18
N THR A 271 14.76 -10.52 6.48
CA THR A 271 14.21 -11.88 6.65
C THR A 271 13.13 -11.91 7.73
N TYR A 272 13.37 -11.27 8.87
CA TYR A 272 12.40 -11.18 9.97
C TYR A 272 11.14 -10.39 9.61
N LEU A 273 11.28 -9.23 8.96
CA LEU A 273 10.16 -8.38 8.60
C LEU A 273 9.35 -8.94 7.43
N ARG A 274 10.01 -9.66 6.52
CA ARG A 274 9.43 -10.20 5.28
C ARG A 274 9.56 -11.72 5.18
N HIS A 275 9.28 -12.41 6.28
CA HIS A 275 9.35 -13.86 6.39
C HIS A 275 8.57 -14.61 5.28
N PRO A 276 9.09 -15.72 4.72
CA PRO A 276 10.42 -16.28 4.86
C PRO A 276 11.41 -15.82 3.77
N GLY A 277 11.41 -14.53 3.44
CA GLY A 277 12.28 -13.98 2.39
C GLY A 277 13.78 -14.10 2.76
N ASP A 278 14.59 -14.50 1.78
CA ASP A 278 16.04 -14.55 1.89
C ASP A 278 16.67 -13.25 1.37
N TRP A 279 17.44 -12.57 2.22
CA TRP A 279 18.11 -11.32 1.84
C TRP A 279 19.14 -11.52 0.73
N SER A 280 19.86 -12.65 0.70
CA SER A 280 20.89 -12.90 -0.31
C SER A 280 20.29 -13.04 -1.71
N GLU A 281 19.12 -13.69 -1.83
CA GLU A 281 18.37 -13.81 -3.08
C GLU A 281 17.81 -12.46 -3.51
N VAL A 282 17.20 -11.72 -2.58
CA VAL A 282 16.63 -10.39 -2.87
C VAL A 282 17.72 -9.41 -3.28
N LYS A 283 18.88 -9.46 -2.65
CA LYS A 283 20.03 -8.62 -3.04
C LYS A 283 20.48 -8.89 -4.48
N GLN A 284 20.58 -10.16 -4.90
CA GLN A 284 20.90 -10.51 -6.30
C GLN A 284 19.83 -9.98 -7.27
N ASN A 285 18.56 -10.04 -6.87
CA ASN A 285 17.47 -9.48 -7.67
C ASN A 285 17.55 -7.94 -7.73
N LEU A 286 17.89 -7.27 -6.61
CA LEU A 286 18.11 -5.82 -6.57
C LEU A 286 19.24 -5.38 -7.49
N ASP A 287 20.33 -6.15 -7.57
CA ASP A 287 21.42 -5.88 -8.51
C ASP A 287 20.89 -5.84 -9.96
N TYR A 288 20.02 -6.77 -10.33
CA TYR A 288 19.41 -6.79 -11.66
C TYR A 288 18.37 -5.65 -11.88
N TYR A 289 17.55 -5.34 -10.87
CA TYR A 289 16.67 -4.17 -10.93
C TYR A 289 17.48 -2.86 -11.08
N TYR A 290 18.67 -2.80 -10.48
CA TYR A 290 19.56 -1.65 -10.60
C TYR A 290 20.18 -1.54 -12.00
N GLU A 291 20.55 -2.67 -12.63
CA GLU A 291 20.96 -2.72 -14.02
C GLU A 291 19.86 -2.23 -14.96
N LEU A 292 18.64 -2.71 -14.79
CA LEU A 292 17.46 -2.26 -15.56
C LEU A 292 17.17 -0.77 -15.36
N HIS A 293 17.26 -0.27 -14.14
CA HIS A 293 17.05 1.15 -13.84
C HIS A 293 18.05 2.04 -14.58
N ASN A 294 19.31 1.63 -14.68
CA ASN A 294 20.37 2.37 -15.33
C ASN A 294 20.51 2.07 -16.84
N SER A 295 19.69 1.18 -17.39
CA SER A 295 19.67 0.82 -18.80
C SER A 295 19.08 1.93 -19.69
N GLU A 296 19.13 1.75 -21.00
CA GLU A 296 18.48 2.64 -21.98
C GLU A 296 16.96 2.52 -22.01
N TYR A 297 16.40 1.44 -21.44
CA TYR A 297 14.96 1.21 -21.40
C TYR A 297 14.25 2.24 -20.51
N PRO A 298 12.95 2.54 -20.78
CA PRO A 298 12.15 3.44 -19.97
C PRO A 298 11.72 2.78 -18.66
N VAL A 299 12.69 2.29 -17.88
CA VAL A 299 12.47 1.60 -16.60
C VAL A 299 12.88 2.50 -15.45
N PHE A 300 11.98 2.65 -14.49
CA PHE A 300 12.22 3.30 -13.21
C PHE A 300 12.06 2.29 -12.08
N VAL A 301 13.00 2.27 -11.13
CA VAL A 301 12.92 1.42 -9.94
C VAL A 301 13.07 2.28 -8.70
N GLN A 302 12.20 2.06 -7.74
CA GLN A 302 12.29 2.66 -6.42
C GLN A 302 12.15 1.61 -5.33
N ILE A 303 12.70 1.90 -4.17
CA ILE A 303 12.50 1.12 -2.96
C ILE A 303 11.28 1.68 -2.21
N THR A 304 10.32 0.83 -1.90
CA THR A 304 9.23 1.16 -1.01
C THR A 304 9.53 0.56 0.36
N HIS A 305 9.75 1.42 1.33
CA HIS A 305 10.08 1.04 2.70
C HIS A 305 8.88 1.30 3.62
N THR A 306 8.31 0.22 4.15
CA THR A 306 7.16 0.30 5.07
C THR A 306 7.67 0.49 6.50
N VAL A 307 7.56 1.71 7.01
CA VAL A 307 8.08 2.10 8.33
C VAL A 307 7.12 1.70 9.44
N SER A 308 7.60 0.91 10.38
CA SER A 308 6.87 0.34 11.50
C SER A 308 7.59 0.56 12.83
N ALA A 309 7.01 0.11 13.93
CA ALA A 309 7.65 0.10 15.24
C ALA A 309 8.97 -0.70 15.26
N LEU A 310 9.10 -1.71 14.40
CA LEU A 310 10.28 -2.59 14.35
C LEU A 310 11.47 -1.96 13.62
N ASN A 311 11.24 -1.12 12.61
CA ASN A 311 12.32 -0.67 11.73
C ASN A 311 12.58 0.84 11.75
N ILE A 312 11.69 1.66 12.33
CA ILE A 312 11.87 3.12 12.37
C ILE A 312 13.22 3.55 12.98
N MET A 313 13.70 2.84 13.98
CA MET A 313 15.00 3.10 14.61
C MET A 313 16.18 2.88 13.67
N TYR A 314 16.02 2.01 12.66
CA TYR A 314 17.06 1.56 11.74
C TYR A 314 17.02 2.28 10.38
N LEU A 315 16.19 3.31 10.24
CA LEU A 315 16.13 4.13 9.02
C LEU A 315 17.48 4.71 8.58
N PRO A 316 18.33 5.25 9.51
CA PRO A 316 19.65 5.74 9.11
C PRO A 316 20.50 4.69 8.40
N GLU A 317 20.63 3.52 8.98
CA GLU A 317 21.42 2.40 8.44
C GLU A 317 20.84 1.90 7.11
N PHE A 318 19.53 1.85 6.99
CA PHE A 318 18.84 1.47 5.77
C PHE A 318 19.13 2.47 4.63
N HIS A 319 19.00 3.76 4.88
CA HIS A 319 19.27 4.79 3.88
C HIS A 319 20.76 4.86 3.49
N ASP A 320 21.67 4.71 4.45
CA ASP A 320 23.10 4.67 4.18
C ASP A 320 23.50 3.47 3.33
N TYR A 321 22.90 2.29 3.59
CA TYR A 321 23.09 1.10 2.78
C TYR A 321 22.69 1.34 1.31
N PHE A 322 21.48 1.85 1.05
CA PHE A 322 21.02 2.12 -0.31
C PHE A 322 21.81 3.25 -0.98
N LYS A 323 22.20 4.29 -0.26
CA LYS A 323 23.07 5.35 -0.76
C LYS A 323 24.43 4.80 -1.22
N GLN A 324 24.96 3.82 -0.51
CA GLN A 324 26.26 3.20 -0.83
C GLN A 324 26.14 2.20 -2.00
N HIS A 325 25.13 1.33 -1.99
CA HIS A 325 25.05 0.20 -2.93
C HIS A 325 24.19 0.48 -4.16
N TYR A 326 23.16 1.32 -4.03
CA TYR A 326 22.18 1.62 -5.08
C TYR A 326 21.85 3.12 -5.13
N PRO A 327 22.83 4.00 -5.37
CA PRO A 327 22.68 5.45 -5.20
C PRO A 327 21.64 6.10 -6.11
N ASN A 328 21.24 5.42 -7.20
CA ASN A 328 20.22 5.91 -8.13
C ASN A 328 18.80 5.49 -7.74
N PHE A 329 18.62 4.56 -6.81
CA PHE A 329 17.31 4.22 -6.31
C PHE A 329 16.78 5.32 -5.41
N LYS A 330 15.53 5.67 -5.61
CA LYS A 330 14.76 6.43 -4.63
C LYS A 330 14.24 5.50 -3.56
N ILE A 331 14.21 5.99 -2.34
CA ILE A 331 13.51 5.36 -1.23
C ILE A 331 12.23 6.16 -0.99
N TRP A 332 11.11 5.49 -0.98
CA TRP A 332 9.84 6.04 -0.52
C TRP A 332 9.47 5.39 0.81
N ASN A 333 9.56 6.17 1.88
CA ASN A 333 9.20 5.70 3.21
C ASN A 333 7.70 5.92 3.43
N ASN A 334 7.00 4.85 3.74
CA ASN A 334 5.56 4.86 3.98
C ASN A 334 5.27 4.37 5.40
N ALA A 335 4.66 5.20 6.23
CA ALA A 335 4.29 4.78 7.58
C ALA A 335 3.22 3.70 7.57
N VAL A 336 3.39 2.65 8.35
CA VAL A 336 2.34 1.66 8.59
C VAL A 336 1.18 2.31 9.32
N HIS A 337 0.00 2.26 8.71
CA HIS A 337 -1.26 2.65 9.33
C HIS A 337 -2.10 1.45 9.78
N TYR A 338 -1.85 0.31 9.18
CA TYR A 338 -2.51 -0.96 9.47
C TYR A 338 -1.56 -2.13 9.16
N PRO A 339 -1.49 -3.17 10.00
CA PRO A 339 -2.20 -3.33 11.29
C PRO A 339 -1.74 -2.34 12.36
N LYS A 340 -2.66 -1.86 13.20
CA LYS A 340 -2.41 -0.78 14.18
C LYS A 340 -1.36 -1.13 15.23
N TRP A 341 -1.25 -2.40 15.60
CA TRP A 341 -0.33 -2.87 16.63
C TRP A 341 1.16 -2.72 16.26
N ILE A 342 1.50 -2.64 14.98
CA ILE A 342 2.89 -2.49 14.51
C ILE A 342 3.24 -1.06 14.08
N CYS A 343 2.30 -0.12 14.18
CA CYS A 343 2.57 1.30 13.89
C CYS A 343 3.66 1.85 14.81
N ALA A 344 4.52 2.73 14.30
CA ALA A 344 5.58 3.35 15.10
C ALA A 344 5.05 4.10 16.33
N SER A 345 3.81 4.58 16.27
CA SER A 345 3.14 5.29 17.37
C SER A 345 2.85 4.44 18.61
N VAL A 346 2.92 3.09 18.51
CA VAL A 346 2.69 2.20 19.68
C VAL A 346 3.90 2.10 20.61
N LEU A 347 5.07 2.53 20.16
CA LEU A 347 6.30 2.48 20.95
C LEU A 347 6.17 3.26 22.27
N PRO A 348 6.78 2.78 23.36
CA PRO A 348 6.83 3.52 24.62
C PRO A 348 7.49 4.89 24.50
N ALA A 349 7.05 5.86 25.28
CA ALA A 349 7.49 7.25 25.20
C ALA A 349 9.02 7.44 25.33
N ASN A 350 9.68 6.64 26.19
CA ASN A 350 11.14 6.64 26.32
C ASN A 350 11.84 6.19 25.03
N ALA A 351 11.32 5.15 24.38
CA ALA A 351 11.85 4.66 23.11
C ALA A 351 11.64 5.70 21.99
N LYS A 352 10.43 6.27 21.88
CA LYS A 352 10.13 7.34 20.91
C LYS A 352 11.11 8.52 21.03
N LYS A 353 11.41 8.96 22.26
CA LYS A 353 12.35 10.05 22.50
C LYS A 353 13.75 9.73 21.96
N ILE A 354 14.29 8.55 22.28
CA ILE A 354 15.64 8.14 21.85
C ILE A 354 15.68 7.97 20.33
N ILE A 355 14.64 7.37 19.74
CA ILE A 355 14.53 7.20 18.29
C ILE A 355 14.44 8.56 17.59
N THR A 356 13.63 9.49 18.10
CA THR A 356 13.56 10.87 17.58
C THR A 356 14.93 11.53 17.58
N ASP A 357 15.67 11.45 18.69
CA ASP A 357 17.02 12.01 18.80
C ASP A 357 18.00 11.36 17.81
N LYS A 358 17.91 10.03 17.60
CA LYS A 358 18.74 9.31 16.62
C LYS A 358 18.44 9.80 15.19
N LEU A 359 17.16 9.89 14.83
CA LEU A 359 16.73 10.32 13.49
C LEU A 359 17.10 11.77 13.19
N LEU A 360 16.96 12.69 14.17
CA LEU A 360 17.30 14.11 14.01
C LEU A 360 18.82 14.36 13.92
N ARG A 361 19.65 13.50 14.50
CA ARG A 361 21.13 13.63 14.44
C ARG A 361 21.72 13.10 13.15
N HIS A 362 21.00 12.27 12.40
CA HIS A 362 21.50 11.69 11.16
C HIS A 362 21.55 12.72 10.02
N GLU A 363 22.56 12.63 9.16
CA GLU A 363 22.71 13.50 7.99
C GLU A 363 21.90 12.96 6.79
N TRP A 364 20.62 13.32 6.75
CA TRP A 364 19.74 12.95 5.65
C TRP A 364 20.05 13.71 4.37
N LEU A 365 19.94 13.03 3.22
CA LEU A 365 19.90 13.70 1.94
C LEU A 365 18.70 14.70 1.91
N PRO A 366 18.87 15.88 1.28
CA PRO A 366 17.86 16.95 1.35
C PRO A 366 16.44 16.50 0.99
N GLN A 367 16.29 15.61 0.00
CA GLN A 367 15.00 15.11 -0.46
C GLN A 367 14.25 14.24 0.56
N TYR A 368 14.90 13.71 1.59
CA TYR A 368 14.28 12.86 2.60
C TYR A 368 13.95 13.59 3.90
N ARG A 369 14.47 14.80 4.13
CA ARG A 369 14.34 15.50 5.41
C ARG A 369 12.88 15.74 5.82
N SER A 370 12.05 16.20 4.90
CA SER A 370 10.62 16.44 5.17
C SER A 370 9.87 15.13 5.44
N GLU A 371 10.20 14.08 4.72
CA GLU A 371 9.58 12.76 4.88
C GLU A 371 9.96 12.14 6.24
N ILE A 372 11.23 12.23 6.63
CA ILE A 372 11.68 11.77 7.95
C ILE A 372 11.03 12.58 9.07
N GLN A 373 10.91 13.90 8.93
CA GLN A 373 10.20 14.72 9.90
C GLN A 373 8.73 14.28 10.03
N ALA A 374 8.05 14.02 8.92
CA ALA A 374 6.67 13.51 8.94
C ALA A 374 6.55 12.14 9.64
N LEU A 375 7.53 11.25 9.50
CA LEU A 375 7.57 9.97 10.22
C LEU A 375 7.79 10.17 11.74
N ILE A 376 8.65 11.11 12.13
CA ILE A 376 8.86 11.49 13.53
C ILE A 376 7.56 12.05 14.12
N ASP A 377 6.89 12.95 13.40
CA ASP A 377 5.62 13.53 13.82
C ASP A 377 4.52 12.47 13.93
N PHE A 378 4.46 11.54 12.98
CA PHE A 378 3.54 10.40 13.01
C PHE A 378 3.80 9.49 14.23
N MET A 379 5.06 9.14 14.50
CA MET A 379 5.44 8.33 15.67
C MET A 379 5.04 9.02 16.99
N ASN A 380 5.18 10.34 17.08
CA ASN A 380 4.91 11.15 18.28
C ASN A 380 3.50 11.75 18.31
N SER A 381 2.65 11.45 17.32
CA SER A 381 1.32 12.06 17.20
C SER A 381 0.38 11.60 18.30
N PRO A 382 -0.22 12.53 19.08
CA PRO A 382 -1.27 12.21 20.05
C PRO A 382 -2.56 11.65 19.39
N LEU A 383 -2.74 11.88 18.09
CA LEU A 383 -3.84 11.32 17.29
C LEU A 383 -3.88 9.80 17.32
N TYR A 384 -2.72 9.17 17.50
CA TYR A 384 -2.59 7.73 17.60
C TYR A 384 -2.40 7.23 19.04
N GLU A 385 -2.13 8.16 19.99
CA GLU A 385 -1.97 7.86 21.41
C GLU A 385 -3.30 7.78 22.15
N ASN A 386 -4.22 8.70 21.86
CA ASN A 386 -5.53 8.80 22.53
C ASN A 386 -6.63 8.69 21.48
N GLY A 387 -7.08 7.47 21.19
CA GLY A 387 -8.22 7.25 20.29
C GLY A 387 -9.45 8.10 20.58
N SER A 388 -9.64 8.54 21.84
CA SER A 388 -10.81 9.28 22.28
C SER A 388 -10.87 10.73 21.78
N SER A 389 -9.81 11.53 21.85
CA SER A 389 -9.93 12.98 21.59
C SER A 389 -10.11 13.35 20.13
N VAL A 390 -9.55 12.56 19.20
CA VAL A 390 -9.73 12.77 17.76
C VAL A 390 -11.01 12.14 17.30
N VAL A 391 -11.33 10.95 17.79
CA VAL A 391 -12.63 10.31 17.56
C VAL A 391 -13.74 11.22 18.07
N ASP A 392 -13.60 11.86 19.23
CA ASP A 392 -14.59 12.81 19.77
C ASP A 392 -14.68 14.09 18.93
N SER A 393 -13.58 14.62 18.42
CA SER A 393 -13.61 15.76 17.50
C SER A 393 -14.20 15.40 16.14
N LEU A 394 -14.03 14.16 15.69
CA LEU A 394 -14.59 13.63 14.45
C LEU A 394 -16.06 13.16 14.62
N ARG A 395 -16.43 12.64 15.79
CA ARG A 395 -17.84 12.32 16.13
C ARG A 395 -18.77 13.53 16.00
N ASN A 396 -18.28 14.72 16.31
CA ASN A 396 -19.04 15.96 16.12
C ASN A 396 -19.15 16.40 14.66
N LYS A 397 -18.32 15.85 13.74
CA LYS A 397 -18.28 16.21 12.32
C LYS A 397 -18.84 15.11 11.42
N PHE A 398 -18.80 13.85 11.84
CA PHE A 398 -19.15 12.69 11.02
C PHE A 398 -20.05 11.72 11.77
N ASP A 399 -20.89 10.99 11.05
CA ASP A 399 -21.73 9.91 11.55
C ASP A 399 -20.87 8.78 12.18
N GLU A 400 -21.29 8.25 13.35
CA GLU A 400 -20.56 7.17 14.06
C GLU A 400 -20.28 5.93 13.20
N SER A 401 -21.16 5.62 12.23
CA SER A 401 -20.93 4.53 11.29
C SER A 401 -19.67 4.71 10.43
N LYS A 402 -19.19 5.94 10.31
CA LYS A 402 -18.05 6.35 9.49
C LYS A 402 -16.73 6.36 10.29
N LEU A 403 -16.82 6.25 11.62
CA LEU A 403 -15.64 6.22 12.51
C LEU A 403 -15.07 4.81 12.72
N LYS A 404 -15.60 3.80 12.05
CA LYS A 404 -15.15 2.39 12.14
C LYS A 404 -13.66 2.15 11.83
N PHE A 405 -13.03 3.12 11.17
CA PHE A 405 -11.59 3.06 10.81
C PHE A 405 -10.67 3.56 11.92
N PHE A 406 -11.21 4.18 12.97
CA PHE A 406 -10.40 4.64 14.10
C PHE A 406 -10.37 3.56 15.18
N ASP A 407 -9.17 3.09 15.47
CA ASP A 407 -8.95 2.15 16.55
C ASP A 407 -9.00 2.88 17.90
N GLU A 408 -10.08 2.69 18.65
CA GLU A 408 -10.33 3.33 19.95
C GLU A 408 -9.50 2.71 21.09
N ARG A 409 -8.75 1.64 20.81
CA ARG A 409 -7.91 1.01 21.84
C ARG A 409 -6.83 1.97 22.32
N SER A 410 -6.59 1.97 23.64
CA SER A 410 -5.50 2.76 24.21
C SER A 410 -4.14 2.33 23.68
N ILE A 411 -3.13 3.20 23.80
CA ILE A 411 -1.76 2.89 23.39
C ILE A 411 -1.22 1.69 24.15
N GLU A 412 -1.55 1.56 25.45
CA GLU A 412 -1.15 0.44 26.29
C GLU A 412 -1.73 -0.87 25.74
N LYS A 413 -3.01 -0.88 25.32
CA LYS A 413 -3.61 -2.07 24.72
C LYS A 413 -2.98 -2.42 23.40
N LYS A 414 -2.64 -1.43 22.56
CA LYS A 414 -1.92 -1.66 21.29
C LYS A 414 -0.51 -2.18 21.55
N TRP A 415 0.15 -1.72 22.62
CA TRP A 415 1.46 -2.22 23.04
C TRP A 415 1.38 -3.67 23.52
N GLU A 416 0.37 -4.04 24.29
CA GLU A 416 0.14 -5.44 24.68
C GLU A 416 -0.08 -6.36 23.46
N ILE A 417 -0.86 -5.87 22.48
CA ILE A 417 -1.04 -6.62 21.23
C ILE A 417 0.29 -6.75 20.48
N PHE A 418 1.09 -5.67 20.40
CA PHE A 418 2.43 -5.73 19.80
C PHE A 418 3.27 -6.83 20.40
N LYS A 419 3.38 -6.88 21.74
CA LYS A 419 4.15 -7.90 22.45
C LYS A 419 3.67 -9.30 22.13
N SER A 420 2.37 -9.54 22.24
CA SER A 420 1.75 -10.83 21.94
C SER A 420 1.97 -11.28 20.48
N GLN A 421 1.90 -10.34 19.51
CA GLN A 421 2.14 -10.65 18.10
C GLN A 421 3.61 -10.93 17.79
N ILE A 422 4.53 -10.24 18.46
CA ILE A 422 5.96 -10.52 18.32
C ILE A 422 6.28 -11.91 18.87
N VAL A 423 5.91 -12.20 20.12
CA VAL A 423 6.19 -13.48 20.77
C VAL A 423 5.52 -14.63 20.02
N GLY A 424 4.23 -14.52 19.72
CA GLY A 424 3.50 -15.57 19.02
C GLY A 424 3.99 -15.81 17.59
N GLY A 425 4.39 -14.75 16.91
CA GLY A 425 4.99 -14.84 15.58
C GLY A 425 6.36 -15.51 15.61
N ASP A 426 7.20 -15.14 16.58
CA ASP A 426 8.55 -15.69 16.73
C ASP A 426 8.52 -17.19 17.05
N ILE A 427 7.63 -17.61 17.96
CA ILE A 427 7.44 -19.05 18.26
C ILE A 427 6.99 -19.81 17.00
N TYR A 428 6.02 -19.28 16.27
CA TYR A 428 5.49 -19.95 15.08
C TYR A 428 6.50 -20.03 13.93
N ARG A 429 7.34 -18.99 13.78
CA ARG A 429 8.30 -18.84 12.66
C ARG A 429 9.71 -19.25 13.01
N GLU A 430 9.96 -19.69 14.26
CA GLU A 430 11.29 -20.00 14.78
C GLU A 430 12.26 -18.80 14.68
N GLU A 431 11.75 -17.60 14.96
CA GLU A 431 12.50 -16.34 14.91
C GLU A 431 12.79 -15.82 16.32
N ASN A 432 13.64 -14.79 16.42
CA ASN A 432 13.98 -14.18 17.71
C ASN A 432 14.14 -12.65 17.58
N PHE A 433 13.18 -11.92 18.12
CA PHE A 433 13.16 -10.45 18.11
C PHE A 433 14.41 -9.83 18.73
N VAL A 434 14.89 -10.40 19.86
CA VAL A 434 16.03 -9.84 20.59
C VAL A 434 17.32 -9.96 19.81
N GLN A 435 17.49 -11.05 19.06
CA GLN A 435 18.68 -11.25 18.21
C GLN A 435 18.68 -10.32 17.01
N VAL A 436 17.51 -10.08 16.39
CA VAL A 436 17.41 -9.27 15.17
C VAL A 436 17.37 -7.77 15.48
N PHE A 437 16.77 -7.36 16.59
CA PHE A 437 16.59 -5.96 17.00
C PHE A 437 17.15 -5.65 18.40
N PRO A 438 18.44 -5.95 18.69
CA PRO A 438 18.99 -5.83 20.03
C PRO A 438 18.90 -4.41 20.60
N GLU A 439 19.16 -3.37 19.77
CA GLU A 439 19.11 -1.99 20.26
C GLU A 439 17.66 -1.56 20.54
N LEU A 440 16.69 -1.97 19.72
CA LEU A 440 15.28 -1.70 19.98
C LEU A 440 14.82 -2.41 21.26
N TYR A 441 15.21 -3.67 21.44
CA TYR A 441 14.89 -4.42 22.65
C TYR A 441 15.42 -3.71 23.91
N GLU A 442 16.66 -3.21 23.91
CA GLU A 442 17.22 -2.45 25.02
C GLU A 442 16.37 -1.22 25.39
N LEU A 443 15.73 -0.57 24.43
CA LEU A 443 14.85 0.57 24.70
C LEU A 443 13.51 0.17 25.30
N VAL A 444 13.02 -1.03 25.04
CA VAL A 444 11.67 -1.45 25.43
C VAL A 444 11.63 -2.53 26.50
N LYS A 445 12.78 -3.12 26.90
CA LYS A 445 12.86 -4.25 27.84
C LYS A 445 12.23 -3.98 29.21
N SER A 446 12.15 -2.72 29.65
CA SER A 446 11.47 -2.36 30.89
C SER A 446 9.95 -2.52 30.84
N SER A 447 9.37 -2.58 29.64
CA SER A 447 7.93 -2.75 29.38
C SER A 447 7.62 -3.98 28.56
N PHE A 448 8.64 -4.76 28.15
CA PHE A 448 8.51 -5.96 27.36
C PHE A 448 9.57 -6.99 27.78
N ASP A 449 9.24 -7.83 28.73
CA ASP A 449 10.08 -8.98 29.13
C ASP A 449 9.89 -10.12 28.12
N TYR A 450 10.49 -9.95 26.94
CA TYR A 450 10.36 -10.87 25.81
C TYR A 450 10.75 -12.30 26.20
N ILE A 451 11.83 -12.48 26.96
CA ILE A 451 12.33 -13.83 27.31
C ILE A 451 11.29 -14.56 28.14
N HIS A 452 10.78 -13.93 29.19
CA HIS A 452 9.75 -14.50 30.03
C HIS A 452 8.44 -14.77 29.29
N GLU A 453 7.99 -13.81 28.46
CA GLU A 453 6.77 -13.97 27.66
C GLU A 453 6.93 -15.12 26.63
N TYR A 454 8.10 -15.22 25.97
CA TYR A 454 8.40 -16.30 25.02
C TYR A 454 8.37 -17.68 25.69
N GLU A 455 9.03 -17.84 26.84
CA GLU A 455 9.02 -19.10 27.62
C GLU A 455 7.60 -19.46 28.08
N THR A 456 6.82 -18.49 28.52
CA THR A 456 5.45 -18.70 29.01
C THR A 456 4.53 -19.17 27.89
N VAL A 457 4.54 -18.50 26.74
CA VAL A 457 3.67 -18.84 25.60
C VAL A 457 4.09 -20.15 24.96
N SER A 458 5.39 -20.42 24.81
CA SER A 458 5.88 -21.67 24.22
C SER A 458 5.50 -22.91 25.04
N THR A 459 5.37 -22.77 26.38
CA THR A 459 4.96 -23.85 27.26
C THR A 459 3.45 -24.03 27.41
N ALA A 460 2.69 -22.94 27.26
CA ALA A 460 1.23 -22.93 27.44
C ALA A 460 0.44 -23.26 26.16
N GLY A 461 1.09 -23.26 24.98
CA GLY A 461 0.43 -23.28 23.69
C GLY A 461 -0.12 -21.91 23.29
N PHE A 462 -0.47 -21.74 22.00
CA PHE A 462 -1.02 -20.48 21.49
C PHE A 462 -2.34 -20.12 22.18
N LEU A 463 -2.37 -19.00 22.86
CA LEU A 463 -3.63 -18.44 23.34
C LEU A 463 -4.44 -17.95 22.13
N PRO A 464 -5.76 -18.25 22.04
CA PRO A 464 -6.58 -17.74 20.96
C PRO A 464 -6.60 -16.21 21.03
N VAL A 465 -6.26 -15.57 19.92
CA VAL A 465 -6.36 -14.12 19.78
C VAL A 465 -7.83 -13.76 19.73
N SER A 466 -8.26 -12.76 20.51
CA SER A 466 -9.68 -12.35 20.53
C SER A 466 -10.13 -11.82 19.17
N GLN A 467 -11.37 -12.11 18.77
CA GLN A 467 -11.94 -11.69 17.48
C GLN A 467 -11.85 -10.18 17.22
N GLY A 468 -11.75 -9.34 18.27
CA GLY A 468 -11.62 -7.89 18.16
C GLY A 468 -10.24 -7.38 17.74
N GLU A 469 -9.21 -8.23 17.70
CA GLU A 469 -7.83 -7.80 17.39
C GLU A 469 -7.52 -7.76 15.90
N TYR A 470 -8.35 -8.40 15.07
CA TYR A 470 -8.21 -8.48 13.61
C TYR A 470 -9.44 -7.99 12.83
N SER A 471 -10.51 -7.55 13.50
CA SER A 471 -11.65 -6.94 12.81
C SER A 471 -11.28 -5.54 12.31
N ASN A 472 -11.53 -5.31 11.03
CA ASN A 472 -11.31 -4.09 10.26
C ASN A 472 -11.82 -2.82 10.92
#